data_03f3f49809040f84d41970acefc61d95
#
_entry.id   03f3f49809040f84d41970acefc61d95
#
_cell.length_a   1.000
_cell.length_b   1.000
_cell.length_c   1.000
_cell.angle_alpha   90.00
_cell.angle_beta   90.00
_cell.angle_gamma   90.00
#
_symmetry.space_group_name_H-M   'P 1'
#
loop_
_entity.id
_entity.type
_entity.pdbx_description
1 polymer ?
#
loop_
_entity_poly.entity_id
_entity_poly.type
_entity_poly.pdbx_seq_one_letter_code
_entity_poly.pdbx_strand_id
1 'polypeptide(L)'
;MLKLFYFVTQLGHEAVMIFFVLSGYLVGGIAILRYRTRGFDLADYVGHRTARIYAAFFPALLVFGLLDMVGTGEFGGNGLYTHPLGISSLGHAPVLGESPADFLGNLVMLQTVVVPPFGSNGPLWSLANEWWYYVFFGAAMTAVAARNFTIKAAAGVLILGLLVVLPLSMTALGLIWLTGAAVAVYAAKGSWKPRLRLSLPIGIVVLIGARISHLGNINFDVSNWRFLIDLATGLAYCLVLLSFHRPGKRLWLSAVHKQLAGFSYSLYLIHFPLMIFTVSLLNETLGLAFLGQPSGGRLIYYGAMLAFLCSSAWLFAQFTELHTSKLREILTRVSRPPCQRP
;
A
#
# COMPACT_ATOMS: atom_id res chain seq x y z
N MET A 1 -19.74 -23.42 -2.44
CA MET A 1 -19.72 -22.02 -2.86
C MET A 1 -19.20 -21.08 -1.75
N LEU A 2 -19.70 -21.19 -0.53
CA LEU A 2 -19.32 -20.34 0.62
C LEU A 2 -17.80 -20.26 0.86
N LYS A 3 -17.13 -21.42 0.99
CA LYS A 3 -15.69 -21.48 1.22
C LYS A 3 -14.87 -20.84 0.10
N LEU A 4 -15.33 -20.95 -1.16
CA LEU A 4 -14.68 -20.34 -2.30
C LEU A 4 -14.84 -18.81 -2.30
N PHE A 5 -16.02 -18.30 -1.94
CA PHE A 5 -16.25 -16.87 -1.78
C PHE A 5 -15.29 -16.24 -0.77
N TYR A 6 -15.25 -16.78 0.44
CA TYR A 6 -14.34 -16.29 1.47
C TYR A 6 -12.87 -16.49 1.12
N PHE A 7 -12.54 -17.57 0.44
CA PHE A 7 -11.17 -17.80 -0.03
C PHE A 7 -10.71 -16.68 -0.98
N VAL A 8 -11.55 -16.30 -1.95
CA VAL A 8 -11.22 -15.26 -2.94
C VAL A 8 -11.26 -13.85 -2.34
N THR A 9 -12.21 -13.56 -1.43
CA THR A 9 -12.36 -12.21 -0.85
C THR A 9 -11.34 -11.87 0.24
N GLN A 10 -10.60 -12.85 0.73
CA GLN A 10 -9.60 -12.66 1.78
C GLN A 10 -8.15 -12.58 1.27
N LEU A 11 -7.93 -12.23 0.00
CA LEU A 11 -6.59 -12.09 -0.61
C LEU A 11 -5.91 -10.74 -0.30
N GLY A 12 -6.32 -10.05 0.77
CA GLY A 12 -5.81 -8.71 1.08
C GLY A 12 -4.30 -8.70 1.36
N HIS A 13 -3.79 -9.69 2.09
CA HIS A 13 -2.36 -9.80 2.40
C HIS A 13 -1.53 -10.03 1.13
N GLU A 14 -1.92 -10.97 0.30
CA GLU A 14 -1.25 -11.31 -0.95
C GLU A 14 -1.29 -10.13 -1.93
N ALA A 15 -2.39 -9.37 -1.93
CA ALA A 15 -2.50 -8.14 -2.72
C ALA A 15 -1.47 -7.08 -2.28
N VAL A 16 -1.15 -6.98 -0.99
CA VAL A 16 -0.09 -6.08 -0.49
C VAL A 16 1.29 -6.55 -0.96
N MET A 17 1.57 -7.85 -1.00
CA MET A 17 2.83 -8.37 -1.54
C MET A 17 3.00 -8.01 -3.02
N ILE A 18 1.94 -8.15 -3.80
CA ILE A 18 1.88 -7.72 -5.21
C ILE A 18 2.09 -6.20 -5.32
N PHE A 19 1.47 -5.43 -4.44
CA PHE A 19 1.63 -3.98 -4.38
C PHE A 19 3.09 -3.58 -4.10
N PHE A 20 3.79 -4.23 -3.17
CA PHE A 20 5.20 -3.96 -2.91
C PHE A 20 6.07 -4.23 -4.14
N VAL A 21 5.85 -5.32 -4.85
CA VAL A 21 6.56 -5.59 -6.12
C VAL A 21 6.28 -4.50 -7.15
N LEU A 22 5.02 -4.09 -7.33
CA LEU A 22 4.64 -3.02 -8.26
C LEU A 22 5.28 -1.68 -7.89
N SER A 23 5.25 -1.33 -6.60
CA SER A 23 5.87 -0.10 -6.10
C SER A 23 7.40 -0.14 -6.35
N GLY A 24 8.06 -1.25 -6.03
CA GLY A 24 9.48 -1.44 -6.34
C GLY A 24 9.79 -1.29 -7.82
N TYR A 25 8.99 -1.91 -8.68
CA TYR A 25 9.11 -1.82 -10.14
C TYR A 25 8.99 -0.38 -10.65
N LEU A 26 7.92 0.32 -10.24
CA LEU A 26 7.60 1.65 -10.75
C LEU A 26 8.45 2.76 -10.09
N VAL A 27 8.90 2.58 -8.86
CA VAL A 27 9.67 3.59 -8.13
C VAL A 27 11.16 3.29 -8.20
N GLY A 28 11.59 2.18 -7.60
CA GLY A 28 12.99 1.80 -7.52
C GLY A 28 13.60 1.54 -8.90
N GLY A 29 12.91 0.73 -9.72
CA GLY A 29 13.37 0.38 -11.05
C GLY A 29 13.51 1.59 -11.97
N ILE A 30 12.50 2.46 -12.02
CA ILE A 30 12.56 3.68 -12.85
C ILE A 30 13.64 4.64 -12.35
N ALA A 31 13.82 4.79 -11.03
CA ALA A 31 14.87 5.62 -10.47
C ALA A 31 16.27 5.12 -10.85
N ILE A 32 16.53 3.81 -10.78
CA ILE A 32 17.80 3.21 -11.21
C ILE A 32 18.04 3.43 -12.72
N LEU A 33 17.02 3.24 -13.54
CA LEU A 33 17.16 3.44 -15.00
C LEU A 33 17.42 4.89 -15.36
N ARG A 34 16.77 5.83 -14.68
CA ARG A 34 17.01 7.28 -14.86
C ARG A 34 18.40 7.70 -14.38
N TYR A 35 18.87 7.14 -13.26
CA TYR A 35 20.21 7.42 -12.74
C TYR A 35 21.30 7.16 -13.79
N ARG A 36 21.17 6.09 -14.56
CA ARG A 36 22.15 5.75 -15.61
C ARG A 36 22.26 6.79 -16.73
N THR A 37 21.22 7.61 -16.93
CA THR A 37 21.16 8.58 -18.04
C THR A 37 21.25 10.04 -17.58
N ARG A 38 20.74 10.35 -16.39
CA ARG A 38 20.57 11.75 -15.92
C ARG A 38 21.16 12.02 -14.54
N GLY A 39 21.75 11.00 -13.88
CA GLY A 39 22.16 11.09 -12.48
C GLY A 39 20.98 10.94 -11.52
N PHE A 40 21.26 11.03 -10.22
CA PHE A 40 20.27 10.95 -9.14
C PHE A 40 20.23 12.26 -8.37
N ASP A 41 19.06 12.86 -8.30
CA ASP A 41 18.75 14.03 -7.48
C ASP A 41 17.83 13.58 -6.33
N LEU A 42 18.34 13.63 -5.11
CA LEU A 42 17.62 13.22 -3.91
C LEU A 42 16.42 14.14 -3.64
N ALA A 43 16.57 15.46 -3.85
CA ALA A 43 15.51 16.43 -3.59
C ALA A 43 14.32 16.21 -4.54
N ASP A 44 14.60 16.00 -5.83
CA ASP A 44 13.57 15.67 -6.82
C ASP A 44 12.90 14.32 -6.48
N TYR A 45 13.69 13.31 -6.13
CA TYR A 45 13.17 12.00 -5.73
C TYR A 45 12.24 12.08 -4.51
N VAL A 46 12.69 12.71 -3.42
CA VAL A 46 11.91 12.87 -2.19
C VAL A 46 10.67 13.72 -2.45
N GLY A 47 10.80 14.85 -3.15
CA GLY A 47 9.67 15.71 -3.49
C GLY A 47 8.57 14.97 -4.26
N HIS A 48 8.96 14.12 -5.23
CA HIS A 48 8.02 13.29 -5.97
C HIS A 48 7.30 12.26 -5.09
N ARG A 49 8.00 11.59 -4.16
CA ARG A 49 7.41 10.57 -3.28
C ARG A 49 6.52 11.19 -2.24
N THR A 50 6.99 12.27 -1.59
CA THR A 50 6.20 13.03 -0.61
C THR A 50 4.91 13.56 -1.23
N ALA A 51 4.99 14.23 -2.39
CA ALA A 51 3.80 14.73 -3.06
C ALA A 51 2.82 13.61 -3.41
N ARG A 52 3.31 12.47 -3.92
CA ARG A 52 2.47 11.32 -4.29
C ARG A 52 1.71 10.73 -3.11
N ILE A 53 2.34 10.63 -1.95
CA ILE A 53 1.72 10.06 -0.76
C ILE A 53 0.83 11.09 -0.08
N TYR A 54 1.37 12.25 0.29
CA TYR A 54 0.72 13.19 1.19
C TYR A 54 -0.43 13.98 0.55
N ALA A 55 -0.49 14.09 -0.79
CA ALA A 55 -1.60 14.76 -1.46
C ALA A 55 -2.96 14.13 -1.13
N ALA A 56 -3.02 12.81 -0.94
CA ALA A 56 -4.24 12.12 -0.55
C ALA A 56 -4.21 11.63 0.91
N PHE A 57 -3.04 11.26 1.42
CA PHE A 57 -2.93 10.69 2.77
C PHE A 57 -3.32 11.67 3.87
N PHE A 58 -2.83 12.92 3.81
CA PHE A 58 -3.17 13.92 4.84
C PHE A 58 -4.68 14.20 4.90
N PRO A 59 -5.37 14.50 3.78
CA PRO A 59 -6.82 14.63 3.80
C PRO A 59 -7.55 13.35 4.25
N ALA A 60 -7.06 12.16 3.85
CA ALA A 60 -7.64 10.90 4.28
C ALA A 60 -7.54 10.72 5.79
N LEU A 61 -6.38 11.04 6.39
CA LEU A 61 -6.14 10.94 7.83
C LEU A 61 -7.15 11.79 8.62
N LEU A 62 -7.50 12.96 8.11
CA LEU A 62 -8.54 13.82 8.71
C LEU A 62 -9.93 13.23 8.53
N VAL A 63 -10.25 12.76 7.33
CA VAL A 63 -11.60 12.22 7.02
C VAL A 63 -11.89 10.97 7.84
N PHE A 64 -10.99 10.00 7.85
CA PHE A 64 -11.26 8.78 8.61
C PHE A 64 -11.11 8.98 10.13
N GLY A 65 -10.26 9.90 10.59
CA GLY A 65 -10.25 10.29 12.00
C GLY A 65 -11.57 10.88 12.45
N LEU A 66 -12.21 11.71 11.61
CA LEU A 66 -13.54 12.22 11.87
C LEU A 66 -14.62 11.12 11.85
N LEU A 67 -14.56 10.20 10.87
CA LEU A 67 -15.48 9.07 10.79
C LEU A 67 -15.38 8.18 12.03
N ASP A 68 -14.15 7.90 12.49
CA ASP A 68 -13.93 7.06 13.67
C ASP A 68 -14.38 7.76 14.95
N MET A 69 -14.13 9.07 15.07
CA MET A 69 -14.61 9.85 16.22
C MET A 69 -16.15 9.86 16.33
N VAL A 70 -16.84 10.03 15.18
CA VAL A 70 -18.30 9.94 15.14
C VAL A 70 -18.76 8.50 15.37
N GLY A 71 -18.10 7.54 14.74
CA GLY A 71 -18.44 6.12 14.85
C GLY A 71 -18.28 5.55 16.24
N THR A 72 -17.22 5.91 16.96
CA THR A 72 -17.02 5.49 18.36
C THR A 72 -18.01 6.18 19.30
N GLY A 73 -18.35 7.44 19.05
CA GLY A 73 -19.32 8.19 19.85
C GLY A 73 -20.76 7.67 19.69
N GLU A 74 -21.20 7.46 18.45
CA GLU A 74 -22.59 7.10 18.17
C GLU A 74 -22.85 5.58 18.22
N PHE A 75 -21.86 4.75 17.80
CA PHE A 75 -22.02 3.30 17.63
C PHE A 75 -21.19 2.47 18.62
N GLY A 76 -20.49 3.14 19.57
CA GLY A 76 -19.55 2.50 20.50
C GLY A 76 -20.18 1.46 21.42
N GLY A 77 -21.46 1.55 21.71
CA GLY A 77 -22.16 0.63 22.61
C GLY A 77 -22.51 -0.74 22.00
N ASN A 78 -22.77 -0.82 20.72
CA ASN A 78 -23.32 -2.04 20.06
C ASN A 78 -22.70 -2.36 18.70
N GLY A 79 -21.68 -1.64 18.26
CA GLY A 79 -21.18 -1.68 16.90
C GLY A 79 -19.83 -2.36 16.72
N LEU A 80 -19.34 -2.37 15.48
CA LEU A 80 -18.04 -2.86 15.09
C LEU A 80 -16.88 -2.09 15.74
N TYR A 81 -17.12 -0.90 16.29
CA TYR A 81 -16.08 -0.05 16.89
C TYR A 81 -15.55 -0.58 18.23
N THR A 82 -16.36 -1.28 19.01
CA THR A 82 -15.97 -1.76 20.36
C THR A 82 -15.91 -3.28 20.48
N HIS A 83 -16.63 -3.98 19.63
CA HIS A 83 -16.70 -5.44 19.69
C HIS A 83 -16.25 -6.03 18.35
N PRO A 84 -15.06 -6.60 18.26
CA PRO A 84 -14.64 -7.36 17.11
C PRO A 84 -15.49 -8.63 17.03
N LEU A 85 -16.65 -8.56 16.44
CA LEU A 85 -17.68 -9.60 16.31
C LEU A 85 -17.18 -10.96 15.76
N GLY A 86 -16.04 -11.45 16.23
CA GLY A 86 -15.44 -12.70 15.76
C GLY A 86 -14.94 -12.65 14.32
N ILE A 87 -14.79 -11.44 13.76
CA ILE A 87 -14.24 -11.26 12.42
C ILE A 87 -12.74 -11.44 12.51
N SER A 88 -12.24 -12.54 11.97
CA SER A 88 -10.81 -12.89 12.01
C SER A 88 -9.89 -11.84 11.37
N SER A 89 -10.43 -10.97 10.49
CA SER A 89 -9.71 -9.85 9.90
C SER A 89 -9.66 -8.60 10.80
N LEU A 90 -10.43 -8.57 11.89
CA LEU A 90 -10.47 -7.52 12.90
C LEU A 90 -9.97 -8.08 14.25
N GLY A 91 -8.91 -8.84 14.26
CA GLY A 91 -8.39 -9.58 15.43
C GLY A 91 -8.22 -8.79 16.75
N HIS A 92 -8.44 -7.47 16.69
CA HIS A 92 -8.49 -6.52 17.81
C HIS A 92 -9.67 -5.58 17.62
N ALA A 93 -9.93 -4.71 18.61
CA ALA A 93 -10.86 -3.60 18.41
C ALA A 93 -10.49 -2.84 17.13
N PRO A 94 -11.47 -2.47 16.29
CA PRO A 94 -11.17 -1.86 15.00
C PRO A 94 -10.44 -0.52 15.14
N VAL A 95 -10.64 0.20 16.24
CA VAL A 95 -9.91 1.44 16.53
C VAL A 95 -8.67 1.12 17.35
N LEU A 96 -7.50 1.33 16.76
CA LEU A 96 -6.21 0.95 17.33
C LEU A 96 -5.53 2.10 18.10
N GLY A 97 -5.65 3.34 17.63
CA GLY A 97 -5.08 4.54 18.27
C GLY A 97 -5.91 5.78 17.95
N GLU A 98 -6.28 6.52 18.98
CA GLU A 98 -7.10 7.75 18.86
C GLU A 98 -6.41 8.97 19.48
N SER A 99 -5.22 8.80 20.07
CA SER A 99 -4.53 9.90 20.73
C SER A 99 -3.94 10.89 19.71
N PRO A 100 -3.75 12.16 20.10
CA PRO A 100 -3.00 13.11 19.28
C PRO A 100 -1.58 12.63 18.93
N ALA A 101 -0.96 11.84 19.80
CA ALA A 101 0.34 11.24 19.54
C ALA A 101 0.26 10.18 18.42
N ASP A 102 -0.81 9.39 18.39
CA ASP A 102 -1.05 8.42 17.31
C ASP A 102 -1.29 9.14 15.98
N PHE A 103 -2.09 10.22 15.98
CA PHE A 103 -2.30 11.05 14.79
C PHE A 103 -0.97 11.59 14.24
N LEU A 104 -0.17 12.23 15.10
CA LEU A 104 1.12 12.81 14.70
C LEU A 104 2.11 11.72 14.26
N GLY A 105 2.15 10.59 14.97
CA GLY A 105 2.99 9.45 14.61
C GLY A 105 2.63 8.88 13.23
N ASN A 106 1.34 8.72 12.93
CA ASN A 106 0.88 8.30 11.60
C ASN A 106 1.19 9.35 10.53
N LEU A 107 1.03 10.65 10.84
CA LEU A 107 1.36 11.73 9.92
C LEU A 107 2.82 11.67 9.45
N VAL A 108 3.75 11.22 10.30
CA VAL A 108 5.17 11.05 9.96
C VAL A 108 5.54 9.59 9.66
N MET A 109 4.56 8.73 9.35
CA MET A 109 4.74 7.32 8.95
C MET A 109 5.43 6.44 10.01
N LEU A 110 5.18 6.70 11.30
CA LEU A 110 5.71 5.91 12.41
C LEU A 110 4.75 4.83 12.91
N GLN A 111 3.59 4.64 12.25
CA GLN A 111 2.71 3.52 12.56
C GLN A 111 3.44 2.19 12.35
N THR A 112 3.20 1.27 13.25
CA THR A 112 3.87 -0.04 13.37
C THR A 112 5.36 0.02 13.74
N VAL A 113 5.93 1.22 13.90
CA VAL A 113 7.29 1.41 14.42
C VAL A 113 7.23 1.79 15.90
N VAL A 114 6.52 2.87 16.25
CA VAL A 114 6.39 3.39 17.62
C VAL A 114 4.97 3.71 18.04
N VAL A 115 4.03 3.83 17.10
CA VAL A 115 2.61 4.06 17.36
C VAL A 115 1.76 3.03 16.61
N PRO A 116 0.52 2.73 17.06
CA PRO A 116 -0.41 1.93 16.28
C PRO A 116 -0.89 2.71 15.03
N PRO A 117 -1.49 2.02 14.04
CA PRO A 117 -2.27 2.68 13.01
C PRO A 117 -3.36 3.57 13.63
N PHE A 118 -3.55 4.76 13.06
CA PHE A 118 -4.51 5.73 13.58
C PHE A 118 -5.95 5.33 13.21
N GLY A 119 -6.83 5.39 14.21
CA GLY A 119 -8.23 5.06 14.06
C GLY A 119 -8.47 3.60 13.69
N SER A 120 -9.50 3.35 12.90
CA SER A 120 -9.86 2.02 12.41
C SER A 120 -9.01 1.57 11.21
N ASN A 121 -8.11 2.41 10.67
CA ASN A 121 -7.39 2.14 9.44
C ASN A 121 -6.16 1.24 9.64
N GLY A 122 -6.39 0.02 10.12
CA GLY A 122 -5.34 -1.00 10.24
C GLY A 122 -4.48 -1.16 8.97
N PRO A 123 -5.03 -1.18 7.75
CA PRO A 123 -4.26 -1.27 6.50
C PRO A 123 -3.12 -0.27 6.33
N LEU A 124 -3.08 0.86 7.07
CA LEU A 124 -2.01 1.85 6.99
C LEU A 124 -0.60 1.30 7.30
N TRP A 125 -0.50 0.11 7.89
CA TRP A 125 0.79 -0.53 8.12
C TRP A 125 1.62 -0.66 6.82
N SER A 126 0.98 -0.99 5.71
CA SER A 126 1.69 -1.18 4.45
C SER A 126 2.12 0.13 3.80
N LEU A 127 1.42 1.24 4.08
CA LEU A 127 1.84 2.57 3.65
C LEU A 127 3.11 3.05 4.38
N ALA A 128 3.20 2.79 5.69
CA ALA A 128 4.43 3.07 6.43
C ALA A 128 5.61 2.28 5.86
N ASN A 129 5.41 0.99 5.60
CA ASN A 129 6.43 0.15 4.97
C ASN A 129 6.90 0.77 3.65
N GLU A 130 5.97 1.15 2.77
CA GLU A 130 6.28 1.75 1.47
C GLU A 130 7.07 3.06 1.62
N TRP A 131 6.66 3.94 2.56
CA TRP A 131 7.36 5.17 2.85
C TRP A 131 8.81 4.93 3.27
N TRP A 132 9.03 4.00 4.21
CA TRP A 132 10.37 3.67 4.67
C TRP A 132 11.22 2.98 3.61
N TYR A 133 10.62 2.22 2.69
CA TYR A 133 11.35 1.72 1.52
C TYR A 133 11.81 2.86 0.61
N TYR A 134 11.02 3.91 0.46
CA TYR A 134 11.44 5.09 -0.30
C TYR A 134 12.59 5.82 0.38
N VAL A 135 12.55 5.99 1.69
CA VAL A 135 13.64 6.63 2.45
C VAL A 135 14.92 5.80 2.35
N PHE A 136 14.82 4.49 2.61
CA PHE A 136 15.93 3.55 2.53
C PHE A 136 16.55 3.53 1.12
N PHE A 137 15.73 3.42 0.09
CA PHE A 137 16.17 3.42 -1.30
C PHE A 137 16.78 4.76 -1.72
N GLY A 138 16.20 5.88 -1.30
CA GLY A 138 16.76 7.22 -1.52
C GLY A 138 18.14 7.38 -0.91
N ALA A 139 18.33 6.90 0.33
CA ALA A 139 19.63 6.87 0.99
C ALA A 139 20.64 5.98 0.24
N ALA A 140 20.23 4.77 -0.17
CA ALA A 140 21.07 3.86 -0.94
C ALA A 140 21.51 4.46 -2.29
N MET A 141 20.59 5.07 -3.02
CA MET A 141 20.90 5.75 -4.29
C MET A 141 21.84 6.95 -4.05
N THR A 142 21.65 7.69 -2.96
CA THR A 142 22.55 8.80 -2.58
C THR A 142 23.95 8.28 -2.27
N ALA A 143 24.07 7.19 -1.50
CA ALA A 143 25.37 6.57 -1.21
C ALA A 143 26.12 6.13 -2.48
N VAL A 144 25.38 5.66 -3.50
CA VAL A 144 25.96 5.26 -4.79
C VAL A 144 26.32 6.48 -5.65
N ALA A 145 25.42 7.48 -5.70
CA ALA A 145 25.52 8.60 -6.65
C ALA A 145 26.43 9.74 -6.17
N ALA A 146 26.55 9.97 -4.85
CA ALA A 146 27.32 11.08 -4.30
C ALA A 146 28.82 10.93 -4.61
N ARG A 147 29.46 12.05 -4.95
CA ARG A 147 30.92 12.12 -5.11
C ARG A 147 31.62 12.44 -3.78
N ASN A 148 30.94 13.20 -2.90
CA ASN A 148 31.45 13.62 -1.62
C ASN A 148 31.38 12.48 -0.60
N PHE A 149 32.49 12.17 0.06
CA PHE A 149 32.61 11.11 1.07
C PHE A 149 31.67 11.36 2.27
N THR A 150 31.56 12.61 2.72
CA THR A 150 30.68 12.96 3.86
C THR A 150 29.22 12.62 3.57
N ILE A 151 28.75 12.91 2.36
CA ILE A 151 27.38 12.58 1.94
C ILE A 151 27.19 11.05 1.87
N LYS A 152 28.17 10.32 1.33
CA LYS A 152 28.13 8.85 1.34
C LYS A 152 28.07 8.28 2.74
N ALA A 153 28.93 8.78 3.63
CA ALA A 153 28.98 8.36 5.03
C ALA A 153 27.65 8.65 5.74
N ALA A 154 27.08 9.87 5.57
CA ALA A 154 25.79 10.23 6.14
C ALA A 154 24.66 9.32 5.63
N ALA A 155 24.63 9.00 4.33
CA ALA A 155 23.66 8.07 3.76
C ALA A 155 23.85 6.65 4.33
N GLY A 156 25.09 6.19 4.51
CA GLY A 156 25.40 4.91 5.15
C GLY A 156 24.95 4.85 6.62
N VAL A 157 25.21 5.91 7.39
CA VAL A 157 24.74 6.02 8.79
C VAL A 157 23.20 5.99 8.83
N LEU A 158 22.53 6.71 7.94
CA LEU A 158 21.06 6.66 7.85
C LEU A 158 20.56 5.24 7.57
N ILE A 159 21.16 4.53 6.62
CA ILE A 159 20.79 3.13 6.29
C ILE A 159 20.97 2.24 7.51
N LEU A 160 22.09 2.32 8.21
CA LEU A 160 22.36 1.52 9.41
C LEU A 160 21.38 1.87 10.54
N GLY A 161 21.10 3.16 10.75
CA GLY A 161 20.11 3.60 11.71
C GLY A 161 18.70 3.06 11.41
N LEU A 162 18.28 3.06 10.14
CA LEU A 162 17.01 2.48 9.74
C LEU A 162 16.94 0.97 9.98
N LEU A 163 18.04 0.23 9.72
CA LEU A 163 18.09 -1.21 9.98
C LEU A 163 18.01 -1.55 11.48
N VAL A 164 18.41 -0.64 12.35
CA VAL A 164 18.34 -0.82 13.82
C VAL A 164 16.96 -0.43 14.36
N VAL A 165 16.37 0.65 13.84
CA VAL A 165 15.13 1.24 14.37
C VAL A 165 13.88 0.57 13.81
N LEU A 166 13.89 0.22 12.51
CA LEU A 166 12.71 -0.35 11.86
C LEU A 166 12.52 -1.82 12.27
N PRO A 167 11.26 -2.26 12.46
CA PRO A 167 10.96 -3.66 12.75
C PRO A 167 11.54 -4.62 11.70
N LEU A 168 12.01 -5.78 12.13
CA LEU A 168 12.55 -6.79 11.23
C LEU A 168 11.54 -7.24 10.17
N SER A 169 10.25 -7.30 10.50
CA SER A 169 9.17 -7.58 9.54
C SER A 169 9.12 -6.55 8.41
N MET A 170 9.23 -5.27 8.74
CA MET A 170 9.24 -4.19 7.76
C MET A 170 10.47 -4.27 6.84
N THR A 171 11.66 -4.47 7.40
CA THR A 171 12.90 -4.56 6.62
C THR A 171 12.95 -5.80 5.75
N ALA A 172 12.46 -6.94 6.25
CA ALA A 172 12.37 -8.19 5.48
C ALA A 172 11.40 -8.08 4.30
N LEU A 173 10.20 -7.53 4.50
CA LEU A 173 9.25 -7.27 3.40
C LEU A 173 9.79 -6.28 2.37
N GLY A 174 10.75 -5.42 2.75
CA GLY A 174 11.49 -4.55 1.84
C GLY A 174 12.27 -5.33 0.76
N LEU A 175 12.66 -6.57 1.03
CA LEU A 175 13.28 -7.45 0.02
C LEU A 175 12.30 -7.75 -1.13
N ILE A 176 11.00 -7.90 -0.83
CA ILE A 176 9.96 -8.11 -1.85
C ILE A 176 9.85 -6.87 -2.74
N TRP A 177 9.89 -5.68 -2.15
CA TRP A 177 9.92 -4.41 -2.89
C TRP A 177 11.16 -4.33 -3.81
N LEU A 178 12.33 -4.73 -3.32
CA LEU A 178 13.57 -4.74 -4.10
C LEU A 178 13.52 -5.72 -5.28
N THR A 179 12.81 -6.86 -5.18
CA THR A 179 12.63 -7.76 -6.33
C THR A 179 11.91 -7.06 -7.47
N GLY A 180 10.91 -6.23 -7.17
CA GLY A 180 10.23 -5.40 -8.16
C GLY A 180 11.19 -4.44 -8.87
N ALA A 181 12.05 -3.74 -8.11
CA ALA A 181 13.05 -2.83 -8.68
C ALA A 181 14.05 -3.59 -9.57
N ALA A 182 14.53 -4.76 -9.14
CA ALA A 182 15.43 -5.61 -9.90
C ALA A 182 14.78 -6.08 -11.23
N VAL A 183 13.52 -6.48 -11.17
CA VAL A 183 12.76 -6.92 -12.37
C VAL A 183 12.59 -5.79 -13.38
N ALA A 184 12.36 -4.54 -12.95
CA ALA A 184 12.28 -3.40 -13.87
C ALA A 184 13.60 -3.18 -14.63
N VAL A 185 14.73 -3.25 -13.90
CA VAL A 185 16.07 -3.11 -14.50
C VAL A 185 16.37 -4.28 -15.44
N TYR A 186 15.97 -5.49 -15.08
CA TYR A 186 16.12 -6.68 -15.91
C TYR A 186 15.28 -6.58 -17.19
N ALA A 187 14.00 -6.19 -17.07
CA ALA A 187 13.08 -6.01 -18.19
C ALA A 187 13.58 -4.99 -19.23
N ALA A 188 14.23 -3.92 -18.75
CA ALA A 188 14.82 -2.89 -19.62
C ALA A 188 15.98 -3.41 -20.47
N LYS A 189 16.69 -4.46 -20.03
CA LYS A 189 17.76 -5.09 -20.81
C LYS A 189 17.23 -5.98 -21.94
N GLY A 190 15.94 -6.28 -21.95
CA GLY A 190 15.28 -7.05 -23.04
C GLY A 190 15.64 -8.53 -23.14
N SER A 191 16.37 -9.10 -22.14
CA SER A 191 17.03 -10.40 -22.28
C SER A 191 16.02 -11.55 -22.38
N TRP A 192 15.33 -11.92 -21.34
CA TRP A 192 14.42 -13.07 -21.33
C TRP A 192 13.01 -12.67 -20.92
N LYS A 193 12.00 -13.20 -21.63
CA LYS A 193 10.58 -12.94 -21.36
C LYS A 193 9.85 -14.26 -21.21
N PRO A 194 9.37 -14.59 -20.00
CA PRO A 194 8.61 -15.80 -19.81
C PRO A 194 7.32 -15.77 -20.64
N ARG A 195 6.81 -16.94 -20.99
CA ARG A 195 5.53 -17.06 -21.70
C ARG A 195 4.39 -16.89 -20.67
N LEU A 196 3.47 -15.98 -20.91
CA LEU A 196 2.34 -15.71 -20.00
C LEU A 196 1.54 -16.98 -19.65
N ARG A 197 1.36 -17.89 -20.62
CA ARG A 197 0.68 -19.18 -20.41
C ARG A 197 1.37 -20.11 -19.41
N LEU A 198 2.63 -19.83 -19.05
CA LEU A 198 3.37 -20.57 -18.01
C LEU A 198 3.44 -19.78 -16.71
N SER A 199 3.73 -18.48 -16.77
CA SER A 199 3.88 -17.64 -15.59
C SER A 199 2.54 -17.39 -14.86
N LEU A 200 1.43 -17.28 -15.57
CA LEU A 200 0.13 -17.05 -14.97
C LEU A 200 -0.36 -18.23 -14.11
N PRO A 201 -0.35 -19.50 -14.61
CA PRO A 201 -0.66 -20.65 -13.75
C PRO A 201 0.26 -20.80 -12.55
N ILE A 202 1.57 -20.57 -12.73
CA ILE A 202 2.52 -20.57 -11.60
C ILE A 202 2.13 -19.51 -10.57
N GLY A 203 1.84 -18.29 -11.01
CA GLY A 203 1.38 -17.22 -10.13
C GLY A 203 0.11 -17.58 -9.37
N ILE A 204 -0.87 -18.18 -10.04
CA ILE A 204 -2.14 -18.63 -9.43
C ILE A 204 -1.88 -19.74 -8.41
N VAL A 205 -1.06 -20.74 -8.72
CA VAL A 205 -0.74 -21.85 -7.80
C VAL A 205 -0.03 -21.33 -6.55
N VAL A 206 0.95 -20.43 -6.71
CA VAL A 206 1.66 -19.82 -5.58
C VAL A 206 0.69 -18.97 -4.74
N LEU A 207 -0.18 -18.18 -5.36
CA LEU A 207 -1.19 -17.36 -4.66
C LEU A 207 -2.17 -18.23 -3.85
N ILE A 208 -2.63 -19.33 -4.43
CA ILE A 208 -3.50 -20.31 -3.73
C ILE A 208 -2.74 -20.93 -2.56
N GLY A 209 -1.50 -21.37 -2.76
CA GLY A 209 -0.65 -21.94 -1.72
C GLY A 209 -0.39 -20.95 -0.58
N ALA A 210 -0.08 -19.70 -0.90
CA ALA A 210 0.10 -18.63 0.07
C ALA A 210 -1.19 -18.42 0.89
N ARG A 211 -2.34 -18.33 0.22
CA ARG A 211 -3.62 -18.18 0.89
C ARG A 211 -3.95 -19.33 1.83
N ILE A 212 -3.71 -20.57 1.42
CA ILE A 212 -3.91 -21.76 2.28
C ILE A 212 -3.00 -21.67 3.52
N SER A 213 -1.78 -21.24 3.34
CA SER A 213 -0.79 -21.15 4.42
C SER A 213 -1.10 -20.05 5.43
N HIS A 214 -1.80 -19.00 5.01
CA HIS A 214 -2.24 -17.91 5.89
C HIS A 214 -3.62 -18.17 6.53
N LEU A 215 -4.29 -19.29 6.23
CA LEU A 215 -5.55 -19.64 6.87
C LEU A 215 -5.35 -19.83 8.39
N GLY A 216 -5.98 -18.97 9.17
CA GLY A 216 -6.00 -19.07 10.64
C GLY A 216 -4.97 -18.21 11.38
N ASN A 217 -4.16 -17.40 10.71
CA ASN A 217 -3.19 -16.53 11.39
C ASN A 217 -2.93 -15.22 10.62
N ILE A 218 -3.22 -14.08 11.25
CA ILE A 218 -3.08 -12.74 10.65
C ILE A 218 -1.76 -12.08 11.08
N ASN A 219 -1.03 -12.63 12.06
CA ASN A 219 0.17 -12.01 12.59
C ASN A 219 1.35 -12.17 11.62
N PHE A 220 1.95 -11.05 11.25
CA PHE A 220 3.20 -11.00 10.50
C PHE A 220 4.37 -11.42 11.40
N ASP A 221 4.76 -12.67 11.32
CA ASP A 221 5.94 -13.16 12.01
C ASP A 221 7.02 -13.55 10.99
N VAL A 222 8.09 -12.78 10.95
CA VAL A 222 9.25 -12.99 10.06
C VAL A 222 10.07 -14.20 10.49
N SER A 223 9.95 -14.63 11.74
CA SER A 223 10.68 -15.79 12.28
C SER A 223 10.23 -17.12 11.66
N ASN A 224 9.11 -17.12 10.94
CA ASN A 224 8.48 -18.29 10.38
C ASN A 224 8.63 -18.37 8.85
N TRP A 225 8.52 -19.57 8.31
CA TRP A 225 8.44 -19.90 6.87
C TRP A 225 7.43 -19.04 6.06
N ARG A 226 6.57 -18.27 6.72
CA ARG A 226 5.60 -17.33 6.11
C ARG A 226 6.26 -16.25 5.26
N PHE A 227 7.36 -15.68 5.74
CA PHE A 227 8.12 -14.72 4.93
C PHE A 227 8.59 -15.36 3.60
N LEU A 228 8.97 -16.63 3.59
CA LEU A 228 9.35 -17.33 2.36
C LEU A 228 8.18 -17.46 1.39
N ILE A 229 6.95 -17.61 1.90
CA ILE A 229 5.73 -17.65 1.08
C ILE A 229 5.44 -16.28 0.51
N ASP A 230 5.55 -15.23 1.30
CA ASP A 230 5.39 -13.85 0.84
C ASP A 230 6.41 -13.51 -0.24
N LEU A 231 7.66 -13.89 -0.05
CA LEU A 231 8.72 -13.74 -1.04
C LEU A 231 8.42 -14.55 -2.31
N ALA A 232 7.96 -15.80 -2.17
CA ALA A 232 7.57 -16.64 -3.31
C ALA A 232 6.40 -16.02 -4.08
N THR A 233 5.41 -15.43 -3.38
CA THR A 233 4.30 -14.69 -3.99
C THR A 233 4.82 -13.48 -4.78
N GLY A 234 5.72 -12.70 -4.20
CA GLY A 234 6.38 -11.58 -4.89
C GLY A 234 7.14 -12.02 -6.14
N LEU A 235 7.95 -13.08 -6.03
CA LEU A 235 8.73 -13.63 -7.16
C LEU A 235 7.83 -14.20 -8.27
N ALA A 236 6.77 -14.92 -7.92
CA ALA A 236 5.80 -15.41 -8.88
C ALA A 236 5.12 -14.26 -9.64
N TYR A 237 4.78 -13.18 -8.94
CA TYR A 237 4.23 -11.99 -9.58
C TYR A 237 5.27 -11.28 -10.46
N CYS A 238 6.54 -11.27 -10.10
CA CYS A 238 7.63 -10.78 -10.96
C CYS A 238 7.67 -11.52 -12.30
N LEU A 239 7.46 -12.83 -12.33
CA LEU A 239 7.37 -13.62 -13.57
C LEU A 239 6.18 -13.19 -14.43
N VAL A 240 5.03 -12.91 -13.78
CA VAL A 240 3.84 -12.41 -14.47
C VAL A 240 4.12 -11.03 -15.09
N LEU A 241 4.72 -10.10 -14.32
CA LEU A 241 5.08 -8.77 -14.82
C LEU A 241 6.02 -8.82 -16.04
N LEU A 242 7.05 -9.66 -15.98
CA LEU A 242 7.97 -9.86 -17.10
C LEU A 242 7.26 -10.37 -18.37
N SER A 243 6.21 -11.18 -18.20
CA SER A 243 5.43 -11.71 -19.32
C SER A 243 4.60 -10.63 -20.01
N PHE A 244 4.16 -9.62 -19.29
CA PHE A 244 3.40 -8.48 -19.81
C PHE A 244 4.31 -7.39 -20.40
N HIS A 245 5.60 -7.37 -20.09
CA HIS A 245 6.53 -6.36 -20.60
C HIS A 245 6.79 -6.52 -22.09
N ARG A 246 5.79 -6.18 -22.91
CA ARG A 246 5.88 -6.17 -24.39
C ARG A 246 5.65 -4.76 -24.90
N PRO A 247 6.68 -4.06 -25.39
CA PRO A 247 6.51 -2.72 -25.96
C PRO A 247 5.52 -2.77 -27.14
N GLY A 248 4.58 -1.81 -27.18
CA GLY A 248 3.67 -1.60 -28.30
C GLY A 248 2.33 -2.36 -28.27
N LYS A 249 2.09 -3.29 -27.35
CA LYS A 249 0.76 -3.90 -27.21
C LYS A 249 -0.13 -3.08 -26.27
N ARG A 250 -1.23 -2.54 -26.78
CA ARG A 250 -2.30 -1.98 -25.95
C ARG A 250 -3.03 -3.12 -25.25
N LEU A 251 -3.20 -3.01 -23.94
CA LEU A 251 -4.02 -3.95 -23.18
C LEU A 251 -5.51 -3.70 -23.55
N TRP A 252 -6.25 -4.78 -23.66
CA TRP A 252 -7.69 -4.71 -23.76
C TRP A 252 -8.26 -3.95 -22.55
N LEU A 253 -9.25 -3.08 -22.75
CA LEU A 253 -9.83 -2.21 -21.71
C LEU A 253 -8.81 -1.22 -21.07
N SER A 254 -7.81 -0.76 -21.81
CA SER A 254 -6.79 0.18 -21.29
C SER A 254 -7.38 1.45 -20.65
N ALA A 255 -8.51 1.94 -21.15
CA ALA A 255 -9.23 3.09 -20.58
C ALA A 255 -9.79 2.78 -19.19
N VAL A 256 -10.42 1.61 -19.01
CA VAL A 256 -10.96 1.15 -17.72
C VAL A 256 -9.82 0.97 -16.70
N HIS A 257 -8.74 0.30 -17.10
CA HIS A 257 -7.57 0.14 -16.24
C HIS A 257 -6.98 1.48 -15.80
N LYS A 258 -6.91 2.46 -16.70
CA LYS A 258 -6.43 3.80 -16.39
C LYS A 258 -7.34 4.53 -15.40
N GLN A 259 -8.66 4.41 -15.57
CA GLN A 259 -9.62 5.00 -14.64
C GLN A 259 -9.52 4.37 -13.25
N LEU A 260 -9.52 3.03 -13.15
CA LEU A 260 -9.39 2.32 -11.88
C LEU A 260 -8.06 2.64 -11.18
N ALA A 261 -6.96 2.70 -11.92
CA ALA A 261 -5.67 3.10 -11.37
C ALA A 261 -5.65 4.56 -10.89
N GLY A 262 -6.49 5.42 -11.46
CA GLY A 262 -6.55 6.85 -11.15
C GLY A 262 -7.08 7.18 -9.75
N PHE A 263 -7.82 6.26 -9.11
CA PHE A 263 -8.32 6.44 -7.74
C PHE A 263 -7.97 5.27 -6.79
N SER A 264 -7.14 4.34 -7.24
CA SER A 264 -6.79 3.14 -6.46
C SER A 264 -6.11 3.47 -5.14
N TYR A 265 -5.29 4.51 -5.10
CA TYR A 265 -4.64 4.95 -3.87
C TYR A 265 -5.62 5.60 -2.90
N SER A 266 -6.53 6.43 -3.39
CA SER A 266 -7.63 6.97 -2.59
C SER A 266 -8.53 5.84 -2.03
N LEU A 267 -8.84 4.83 -2.85
CA LEU A 267 -9.60 3.65 -2.40
C LEU A 267 -8.86 2.93 -1.27
N TYR A 268 -7.57 2.68 -1.44
CA TYR A 268 -6.76 2.06 -0.40
C TYR A 268 -6.80 2.87 0.92
N LEU A 269 -6.74 4.19 0.85
CA LEU A 269 -6.70 5.05 2.04
C LEU A 269 -8.01 5.09 2.83
N ILE A 270 -9.17 5.09 2.14
CA ILE A 270 -10.45 5.36 2.82
C ILE A 270 -11.38 4.15 2.92
N HIS A 271 -11.12 3.04 2.19
CA HIS A 271 -12.08 1.93 2.10
C HIS A 271 -12.40 1.30 3.45
N PHE A 272 -11.39 1.10 4.29
CA PHE A 272 -11.56 0.34 5.53
C PHE A 272 -12.32 1.14 6.60
N PRO A 273 -11.94 2.38 6.97
CA PRO A 273 -12.73 3.20 7.90
C PRO A 273 -14.14 3.49 7.38
N LEU A 274 -14.27 3.80 6.08
CA LEU A 274 -15.57 4.08 5.48
C LEU A 274 -16.48 2.85 5.48
N MET A 275 -15.91 1.66 5.28
CA MET A 275 -16.63 0.40 5.37
C MET A 275 -17.11 0.16 6.80
N ILE A 276 -16.25 0.29 7.82
CA ILE A 276 -16.62 0.10 9.22
C ILE A 276 -17.72 1.07 9.62
N PHE A 277 -17.55 2.35 9.30
CA PHE A 277 -18.54 3.38 9.60
C PHE A 277 -19.90 3.06 8.97
N THR A 278 -19.91 2.75 7.66
CA THR A 278 -21.15 2.48 6.91
C THR A 278 -21.84 1.22 7.43
N VAL A 279 -21.08 0.16 7.72
CA VAL A 279 -21.64 -1.07 8.29
C VAL A 279 -22.24 -0.81 9.66
N SER A 280 -21.57 -0.06 10.53
CA SER A 280 -22.11 0.29 11.86
C SER A 280 -23.37 1.14 11.76
N LEU A 281 -23.38 2.13 10.87
CA LEU A 281 -24.54 2.98 10.62
C LEU A 281 -25.77 2.15 10.13
N LEU A 282 -25.56 1.27 9.16
CA LEU A 282 -26.65 0.44 8.62
C LEU A 282 -27.13 -0.62 9.64
N ASN A 283 -26.25 -1.11 10.49
CA ASN A 283 -26.65 -2.01 11.58
C ASN A 283 -27.53 -1.28 12.60
N GLU A 284 -27.16 -0.08 13.01
CA GLU A 284 -27.91 0.71 14.01
C GLU A 284 -29.24 1.21 13.44
N THR A 285 -29.26 1.71 12.20
CA THR A 285 -30.47 2.34 11.64
C THR A 285 -31.46 1.35 11.04
N LEU A 286 -30.98 0.25 10.45
CA LEU A 286 -31.80 -0.71 9.70
C LEU A 286 -31.78 -2.12 10.31
N GLY A 287 -31.05 -2.36 11.39
CA GLY A 287 -30.94 -3.68 12.02
C GLY A 287 -30.25 -4.72 11.10
N LEU A 288 -29.48 -4.29 10.12
CA LEU A 288 -28.84 -5.18 9.17
C LEU A 288 -27.66 -5.90 9.79
N ALA A 289 -27.82 -7.18 10.12
CA ALA A 289 -26.71 -8.02 10.56
C ALA A 289 -25.81 -8.36 9.37
N PHE A 290 -24.61 -7.80 9.37
CA PHE A 290 -23.62 -8.06 8.29
C PHE A 290 -22.89 -9.38 8.42
N LEU A 291 -22.96 -10.01 9.59
CA LEU A 291 -22.34 -11.28 9.86
C LEU A 291 -23.32 -12.42 9.54
N GLY A 292 -23.03 -13.16 8.51
CA GLY A 292 -23.80 -14.32 8.16
C GLY A 292 -23.38 -14.91 6.82
N GLN A 293 -23.92 -16.08 6.54
CA GLN A 293 -23.58 -16.81 5.32
C GLN A 293 -24.03 -16.04 4.07
N PRO A 294 -23.23 -16.02 2.97
CA PRO A 294 -23.65 -15.41 1.71
C PRO A 294 -25.00 -15.97 1.24
N SER A 295 -25.94 -15.06 1.06
CA SER A 295 -27.23 -15.29 0.44
C SER A 295 -27.39 -14.33 -0.73
N GLY A 296 -28.39 -14.54 -1.61
CA GLY A 296 -28.60 -13.66 -2.76
C GLY A 296 -28.74 -12.19 -2.35
N GLY A 297 -29.52 -11.89 -1.28
CA GLY A 297 -29.64 -10.54 -0.75
C GLY A 297 -28.33 -9.97 -0.23
N ARG A 298 -27.53 -10.77 0.50
CA ARG A 298 -26.23 -10.31 1.03
C ARG A 298 -25.19 -10.07 -0.05
N LEU A 299 -25.24 -10.80 -1.16
CA LEU A 299 -24.37 -10.50 -2.32
C LEU A 299 -24.73 -9.16 -2.97
N ILE A 300 -26.00 -8.77 -2.97
CA ILE A 300 -26.45 -7.44 -3.42
C ILE A 300 -25.88 -6.36 -2.50
N TYR A 301 -25.95 -6.54 -1.17
CA TYR A 301 -25.32 -5.62 -0.21
C TYR A 301 -23.83 -5.51 -0.42
N TYR A 302 -23.14 -6.63 -0.62
CA TYR A 302 -21.71 -6.64 -0.91
C TYR A 302 -21.39 -5.86 -2.19
N GLY A 303 -22.15 -6.08 -3.26
CA GLY A 303 -22.00 -5.34 -4.51
C GLY A 303 -22.28 -3.84 -4.36
N ALA A 304 -23.34 -3.49 -3.61
CA ALA A 304 -23.68 -2.09 -3.32
C ALA A 304 -22.60 -1.41 -2.48
N MET A 305 -22.04 -2.10 -1.47
CA MET A 305 -20.92 -1.60 -0.67
C MET A 305 -19.68 -1.37 -1.52
N LEU A 306 -19.31 -2.31 -2.38
CA LEU A 306 -18.18 -2.12 -3.31
C LEU A 306 -18.39 -0.92 -4.24
N ALA A 307 -19.59 -0.77 -4.81
CA ALA A 307 -19.91 0.37 -5.65
C ALA A 307 -19.85 1.68 -4.87
N PHE A 308 -20.34 1.71 -3.64
CA PHE A 308 -20.28 2.86 -2.75
C PHE A 308 -18.81 3.24 -2.42
N LEU A 309 -17.99 2.28 -2.00
CA LEU A 309 -16.58 2.51 -1.68
C LEU A 309 -15.79 3.01 -2.90
N CYS A 310 -16.00 2.40 -4.07
CA CYS A 310 -15.36 2.83 -5.32
C CYS A 310 -15.78 4.24 -5.74
N SER A 311 -17.08 4.56 -5.63
CA SER A 311 -17.62 5.89 -5.96
C SER A 311 -17.10 6.96 -5.01
N SER A 312 -17.06 6.68 -3.70
CA SER A 312 -16.51 7.57 -2.68
C SER A 312 -15.01 7.80 -2.89
N ALA A 313 -14.26 6.75 -3.21
CA ALA A 313 -12.84 6.86 -3.49
C ALA A 313 -12.56 7.65 -4.78
N TRP A 314 -13.35 7.43 -5.82
CA TRP A 314 -13.27 8.21 -7.05
C TRP A 314 -13.53 9.70 -6.78
N LEU A 315 -14.58 10.01 -6.02
CA LEU A 315 -14.89 11.39 -5.62
C LEU A 315 -13.75 12.00 -4.80
N PHE A 316 -13.25 11.29 -3.79
CA PHE A 316 -12.14 11.73 -2.97
C PHE A 316 -10.87 12.00 -3.78
N ALA A 317 -10.58 11.16 -4.79
CA ALA A 317 -9.44 11.32 -5.67
C ALA A 317 -9.51 12.62 -6.50
N GLN A 318 -10.72 13.09 -6.87
CA GLN A 318 -10.88 14.37 -7.59
C GLN A 318 -10.36 15.55 -6.78
N PHE A 319 -10.49 15.52 -5.46
CA PHE A 319 -10.04 16.59 -4.57
C PHE A 319 -8.60 16.43 -4.07
N THR A 320 -8.01 15.26 -4.23
CA THR A 320 -6.70 14.93 -3.65
C THR A 320 -5.67 14.51 -4.69
N GLU A 321 -5.80 13.35 -5.30
CA GLU A 321 -4.78 12.80 -6.21
C GLU A 321 -4.55 13.66 -7.44
N LEU A 322 -5.57 14.33 -7.96
CA LEU A 322 -5.43 15.23 -9.12
C LEU A 322 -4.56 16.47 -8.81
N HIS A 323 -4.39 16.81 -7.54
CA HIS A 323 -3.59 17.95 -7.12
C HIS A 323 -2.13 17.59 -6.79
N THR A 324 -1.75 16.33 -6.95
CA THR A 324 -0.38 15.83 -6.67
C THR A 324 0.69 16.62 -7.46
N SER A 325 0.40 17.01 -8.69
CA SER A 325 1.33 17.79 -9.52
C SER A 325 1.61 19.17 -8.93
N LYS A 326 0.58 19.86 -8.44
CA LYS A 326 0.71 21.17 -7.79
C LYS A 326 1.56 21.08 -6.51
N LEU A 327 1.26 20.10 -5.66
CA LEU A 327 2.03 19.87 -4.43
C LEU A 327 3.49 19.54 -4.75
N ARG A 328 3.74 18.72 -5.77
CA ARG A 328 5.10 18.42 -6.23
C ARG A 328 5.84 19.68 -6.66
N GLU A 329 5.22 20.57 -7.46
CA GLU A 329 5.84 21.82 -7.88
C GLU A 329 6.23 22.69 -6.68
N ILE A 330 5.37 22.80 -5.67
CA ILE A 330 5.67 23.56 -4.45
C ILE A 330 6.90 22.95 -3.76
N LEU A 331 6.90 21.63 -3.51
CA LEU A 331 7.99 20.96 -2.81
C LEU A 331 9.32 21.03 -3.57
N THR A 332 9.30 20.88 -4.89
CA THR A 332 10.53 20.93 -5.70
C THR A 332 11.04 22.36 -5.91
N ARG A 333 10.15 23.37 -5.91
CA ARG A 333 10.57 24.79 -5.93
C ARG A 333 11.27 25.20 -4.64
N VAL A 334 10.79 24.73 -3.49
CA VAL A 334 11.41 25.00 -2.18
C VAL A 334 12.81 24.39 -2.10
N SER A 335 13.02 23.23 -2.71
CA SER A 335 14.28 22.49 -2.66
C SER A 335 15.38 23.03 -3.59
N ARG A 336 15.04 23.89 -4.57
CA ARG A 336 16.03 24.47 -5.50
C ARG A 336 16.66 25.74 -4.91
N PRO A 337 17.98 25.89 -4.98
CA PRO A 337 18.64 27.11 -4.56
C PRO A 337 18.16 28.34 -5.37
N PRO A 338 18.19 29.56 -4.80
CA PRO A 338 17.61 30.76 -5.41
C PRO A 338 18.07 31.06 -6.85
N CYS A 339 19.31 30.72 -7.20
CA CYS A 339 19.90 30.92 -8.52
C CYS A 339 19.37 29.98 -9.63
N GLN A 340 18.56 28.97 -9.30
CA GLN A 340 18.00 28.02 -10.26
C GLN A 340 16.47 28.07 -10.31
N ARG A 341 15.87 29.09 -9.72
CA ARG A 341 14.42 29.35 -9.83
C ARG A 341 14.17 30.06 -11.16
N PRO A 342 13.25 29.57 -12.01
CA PRO A 342 12.89 30.23 -13.27
C PRO A 342 12.23 31.58 -13.02
#